data_7746ab78a61afc0dcddf7eea7dc9c2c2
#
_entry.id   7746ab78a61afc0dcddf7eea7dc9c2c2
#
_cell.length_a   1.000
_cell.length_b   1.000
_cell.length_c   1.000
_cell.angle_alpha   90.00
_cell.angle_beta   90.00
_cell.angle_gamma   90.00
#
_symmetry.space_group_name_H-M   'P 1'
#
loop_
_entity.id
_entity.type
_entity.pdbx_description
1 polymer ?
#
loop_
_entity_poly.entity_id
_entity_poly.type
_entity_poly.pdbx_seq_one_letter_code
_entity_poly.pdbx_strand_id
1 'polypeptide(L)'
;MGFGHVVGGTRHVFADLRTLLARATPFRSGDALAGIAAESAAQRIAAQRALADLPLRHFLSESVIPYERDAVTRLILDRHDAAAFAPVAHLTVGGFRDWLLSEAATPAALAALAPGLTPEMAAAVSKVMRLSDLIAVAAKCRVVTRFRNTIGLEGRLSIRLQPNDPTDDPRGIAA
;
A
#
# COMPACT_ATOMS: atom_id res chain seq x y z
N MET A 1 -18.31 6.22 -5.88
CA MET A 1 -18.82 4.86 -6.24
C MET A 1 -18.48 3.95 -5.06
N GLY A 2 -19.43 3.24 -4.46
CA GLY A 2 -19.17 2.44 -3.27
C GLY A 2 -18.53 1.09 -3.64
N PHE A 3 -17.63 0.62 -2.78
CA PHE A 3 -17.01 -0.70 -2.90
C PHE A 3 -17.85 -1.74 -2.12
N GLY A 4 -17.89 -2.98 -2.54
CA GLY A 4 -18.64 -3.99 -1.79
C GLY A 4 -18.33 -5.42 -2.21
N HIS A 5 -18.53 -6.34 -1.25
CA HIS A 5 -18.39 -7.78 -1.48
C HIS A 5 -19.37 -8.57 -0.61
N VAL A 6 -19.72 -9.78 -1.07
CA VAL A 6 -20.62 -10.68 -0.33
C VAL A 6 -19.82 -11.73 0.42
N VAL A 7 -20.06 -11.87 1.74
CA VAL A 7 -19.45 -12.90 2.57
C VAL A 7 -20.55 -13.54 3.42
N GLY A 8 -20.64 -14.87 3.39
CA GLY A 8 -21.65 -15.61 4.15
C GLY A 8 -23.10 -15.21 3.82
N GLY A 9 -23.38 -14.83 2.57
CA GLY A 9 -24.71 -14.37 2.14
C GLY A 9 -25.02 -12.91 2.49
N THR A 10 -24.17 -12.22 3.25
CA THR A 10 -24.34 -10.82 3.61
C THR A 10 -23.49 -9.93 2.73
N ARG A 11 -24.12 -8.88 2.15
CA ARG A 11 -23.40 -7.86 1.37
C ARG A 11 -22.85 -6.79 2.30
N HIS A 12 -21.53 -6.60 2.27
CA HIS A 12 -20.85 -5.51 2.93
C HIS A 12 -20.51 -4.42 1.92
N VAL A 13 -20.78 -3.17 2.28
CA VAL A 13 -20.54 -2.00 1.41
C VAL A 13 -19.62 -1.02 2.13
N PHE A 14 -18.66 -0.45 1.40
CA PHE A 14 -17.69 0.53 1.88
C PHE A 14 -17.85 1.81 1.06
N ALA A 15 -18.05 2.93 1.75
CA ALA A 15 -18.44 4.20 1.12
C ALA A 15 -17.35 4.77 0.19
N ASP A 16 -16.10 4.65 0.61
CA ASP A 16 -14.93 5.23 -0.04
C ASP A 16 -13.67 4.36 0.14
N LEU A 17 -12.61 4.73 -0.55
CA LEU A 17 -11.32 4.04 -0.50
C LEU A 17 -10.71 4.05 0.91
N ARG A 18 -10.85 5.15 1.65
CA ARG A 18 -10.35 5.27 3.04
C ARG A 18 -11.01 4.24 3.95
N THR A 19 -12.34 4.15 3.90
CA THR A 19 -13.12 3.17 4.66
C THR A 19 -12.75 1.74 4.24
N LEU A 20 -12.63 1.47 2.94
CA LEU A 20 -12.24 0.16 2.43
C LEU A 20 -10.87 -0.28 2.99
N LEU A 21 -9.86 0.58 2.90
CA LEU A 21 -8.52 0.30 3.41
C LEU A 21 -8.51 0.11 4.94
N ALA A 22 -9.24 0.94 5.68
CA ALA A 22 -9.34 0.83 7.13
C ALA A 22 -9.97 -0.51 7.53
N ARG A 23 -11.10 -0.89 6.93
CA ARG A 23 -11.81 -2.15 7.23
C ARG A 23 -11.04 -3.40 6.78
N ALA A 24 -10.20 -3.30 5.76
CA ALA A 24 -9.32 -4.39 5.32
C ALA A 24 -8.12 -4.62 6.23
N THR A 25 -7.79 -3.66 7.11
CA THR A 25 -6.65 -3.72 8.03
C THR A 25 -6.86 -4.79 9.12
N PRO A 26 -5.83 -5.56 9.51
CA PRO A 26 -5.89 -6.42 10.67
C PRO A 26 -6.31 -5.65 11.93
N PHE A 27 -7.05 -6.31 12.81
CA PHE A 27 -7.55 -5.68 14.04
C PHE A 27 -6.42 -5.07 14.87
N ARG A 28 -6.61 -3.82 15.28
CA ARG A 28 -5.77 -3.09 16.23
C ARG A 28 -6.67 -2.37 17.23
N SER A 29 -6.30 -2.38 18.51
CA SER A 29 -7.11 -1.75 19.56
C SER A 29 -7.33 -0.24 19.33
N GLY A 30 -6.30 0.48 18.83
CA GLY A 30 -6.42 1.89 18.51
C GLY A 30 -7.42 2.16 17.39
N ASP A 31 -7.45 1.31 16.36
CA ASP A 31 -8.40 1.43 15.25
C ASP A 31 -9.84 1.16 15.72
N ALA A 32 -10.00 0.24 16.67
CA ALA A 32 -11.31 -0.04 17.28
C ALA A 32 -11.81 1.16 18.09
N LEU A 33 -10.95 1.76 18.90
CA LEU A 33 -11.29 2.97 19.69
C LEU A 33 -11.63 4.16 18.78
N ALA A 34 -10.96 4.29 17.64
CA ALA A 34 -11.24 5.31 16.64
C ALA A 34 -12.48 5.01 15.76
N GLY A 35 -13.13 3.87 15.93
CA GLY A 35 -14.32 3.46 15.17
C GLY A 35 -14.01 3.12 13.68
N ILE A 36 -12.74 2.94 13.32
CA ILE A 36 -12.32 2.66 11.94
C ILE A 36 -12.03 1.18 11.67
N ALA A 37 -11.88 0.36 12.71
CA ALA A 37 -11.70 -1.09 12.58
C ALA A 37 -12.93 -1.77 11.98
N ALA A 38 -12.74 -2.91 11.33
CA ALA A 38 -13.86 -3.75 10.91
C ALA A 38 -14.65 -4.25 12.13
N GLU A 39 -15.98 -4.21 12.02
CA GLU A 39 -16.92 -4.59 13.08
C GLU A 39 -16.98 -6.11 13.29
N SER A 40 -16.56 -6.87 12.28
CA SER A 40 -16.52 -8.33 12.31
C SER A 40 -15.44 -8.90 11.38
N ALA A 41 -15.10 -10.17 11.60
CA ALA A 41 -14.21 -10.90 10.70
C ALA A 41 -14.80 -10.99 9.27
N ALA A 42 -16.11 -11.16 9.15
CA ALA A 42 -16.78 -11.21 7.85
C ALA A 42 -16.67 -9.88 7.10
N GLN A 43 -16.87 -8.74 7.79
CA GLN A 43 -16.70 -7.42 7.20
C GLN A 43 -15.25 -7.20 6.74
N ARG A 44 -14.26 -7.61 7.56
CA ARG A 44 -12.84 -7.52 7.18
C ARG A 44 -12.53 -8.36 5.94
N ILE A 45 -13.01 -9.60 5.89
CA ILE A 45 -12.82 -10.48 4.72
C ILE A 45 -13.48 -9.86 3.49
N ALA A 46 -14.68 -9.30 3.62
CA ALA A 46 -15.37 -8.62 2.53
C ALA A 46 -14.56 -7.41 2.03
N ALA A 47 -14.00 -6.61 2.94
CA ALA A 47 -13.14 -5.49 2.59
C ALA A 47 -11.85 -5.94 1.87
N GLN A 48 -11.20 -7.00 2.36
CA GLN A 48 -10.01 -7.55 1.72
C GLN A 48 -10.30 -8.08 0.30
N ARG A 49 -11.45 -8.73 0.10
CA ARG A 49 -11.88 -9.22 -1.22
C ARG A 49 -12.22 -8.07 -2.17
N ALA A 50 -13.00 -7.09 -1.71
CA ALA A 50 -13.30 -5.91 -2.50
C ALA A 50 -12.03 -5.13 -2.88
N LEU A 51 -11.06 -5.06 -1.96
CA LEU A 51 -9.76 -4.45 -2.21
C LEU A 51 -8.92 -5.26 -3.22
N ALA A 52 -8.95 -6.60 -3.13
CA ALA A 52 -8.22 -7.46 -4.05
C ALA A 52 -8.71 -7.33 -5.50
N ASP A 53 -10.00 -7.05 -5.69
CA ASP A 53 -10.62 -6.86 -7.01
C ASP A 53 -10.40 -5.45 -7.59
N LEU A 54 -9.87 -4.50 -6.78
CA LEU A 54 -9.66 -3.12 -7.19
C LEU A 54 -8.48 -3.01 -8.16
N PRO A 55 -8.64 -2.38 -9.35
CA PRO A 55 -7.53 -2.13 -10.26
C PRO A 55 -6.46 -1.23 -9.63
N LEU A 56 -5.18 -1.55 -9.80
CA LEU A 56 -4.07 -0.72 -9.28
C LEU A 56 -4.13 0.73 -9.76
N ARG A 57 -4.50 0.95 -11.04
CA ARG A 57 -4.65 2.30 -11.60
C ARG A 57 -5.68 3.17 -10.87
N HIS A 58 -6.60 2.55 -10.09
CA HIS A 58 -7.59 3.30 -9.32
C HIS A 58 -6.95 4.25 -8.32
N PHE A 59 -5.82 3.86 -7.71
CA PHE A 59 -5.06 4.68 -6.76
C PHE A 59 -4.41 5.93 -7.37
N LEU A 60 -4.37 6.03 -8.69
CA LEU A 60 -3.90 7.24 -9.39
C LEU A 60 -5.04 8.22 -9.66
N SER A 61 -6.28 7.74 -9.68
CA SER A 61 -7.47 8.56 -9.91
C SER A 61 -8.21 8.93 -8.63
N GLU A 62 -8.08 8.12 -7.59
CA GLU A 62 -8.70 8.33 -6.28
C GLU A 62 -7.68 8.05 -5.19
N SER A 63 -7.23 9.08 -4.49
CA SER A 63 -6.34 9.00 -3.35
C SER A 63 -7.12 9.08 -2.03
N VAL A 64 -6.57 8.49 -0.95
CA VAL A 64 -7.19 8.50 0.39
C VAL A 64 -7.33 9.94 0.92
N ILE A 65 -6.34 10.79 0.63
CA ILE A 65 -6.38 12.22 0.89
C ILE A 65 -6.44 12.92 -0.46
N PRO A 66 -7.41 13.81 -0.72
CA PRO A 66 -7.53 14.50 -2.01
C PRO A 66 -6.26 15.27 -2.38
N TYR A 67 -5.87 15.18 -3.66
CA TYR A 67 -4.69 15.86 -4.23
C TYR A 67 -4.64 17.35 -3.88
N GLU A 68 -5.76 18.05 -3.90
CA GLU A 68 -5.84 19.48 -3.65
C GLU A 68 -5.58 19.85 -2.18
N ARG A 69 -5.77 18.89 -1.26
CA ARG A 69 -5.73 19.13 0.18
C ARG A 69 -4.39 18.79 0.84
N ASP A 70 -3.54 17.99 0.15
CA ASP A 70 -2.35 17.47 0.78
C ASP A 70 -1.11 17.58 -0.11
N ALA A 71 -0.07 18.26 0.40
CA ALA A 71 1.18 18.47 -0.31
C ALA A 71 1.96 17.16 -0.54
N VAL A 72 1.84 16.20 0.38
CA VAL A 72 2.50 14.89 0.25
C VAL A 72 1.83 14.07 -0.85
N THR A 73 0.50 14.03 -0.88
CA THR A 73 -0.26 13.38 -1.94
C THR A 73 0.09 13.96 -3.31
N ARG A 74 0.15 15.31 -3.43
CA ARG A 74 0.61 15.97 -4.68
C ARG A 74 1.99 15.50 -5.09
N LEU A 75 2.94 15.55 -4.16
CA LEU A 75 4.33 15.17 -4.45
C LEU A 75 4.46 13.70 -4.89
N ILE A 76 3.69 12.80 -4.29
CA ILE A 76 3.67 11.38 -4.66
C ILE A 76 3.12 11.21 -6.07
N LEU A 77 1.96 11.81 -6.37
CA LEU A 77 1.30 11.65 -7.66
C LEU A 77 2.07 12.37 -8.78
N ASP A 78 2.66 13.54 -8.51
CA ASP A 78 3.48 14.28 -9.47
C ASP A 78 4.79 13.55 -9.83
N ARG A 79 5.31 12.73 -8.92
CA ARG A 79 6.53 11.92 -9.14
C ARG A 79 6.26 10.52 -9.68
N HIS A 80 5.01 10.15 -9.83
CA HIS A 80 4.65 8.83 -10.34
C HIS A 80 5.19 8.62 -11.76
N ASP A 81 5.94 7.54 -11.95
CA ASP A 81 6.49 7.15 -13.25
C ASP A 81 5.53 6.18 -13.96
N ALA A 82 4.76 6.72 -14.90
CA ALA A 82 3.80 5.93 -15.68
C ALA A 82 4.45 4.85 -16.53
N ALA A 83 5.69 5.05 -17.01
CA ALA A 83 6.40 4.06 -17.80
C ALA A 83 6.86 2.89 -16.93
N ALA A 84 7.37 3.17 -15.73
CA ALA A 84 7.69 2.16 -14.74
C ALA A 84 6.45 1.38 -14.27
N PHE A 85 5.29 2.04 -14.17
CA PHE A 85 4.01 1.42 -13.77
C PHE A 85 3.38 0.55 -14.86
N ALA A 86 3.61 0.86 -16.14
CA ALA A 86 2.93 0.24 -17.27
C ALA A 86 2.88 -1.31 -17.25
N PRO A 87 3.95 -2.03 -16.85
CA PRO A 87 3.93 -3.50 -16.83
C PRO A 87 2.85 -4.11 -15.91
N VAL A 88 2.45 -3.40 -14.84
CA VAL A 88 1.48 -3.88 -13.86
C VAL A 88 0.16 -3.09 -13.85
N ALA A 89 0.03 -2.06 -14.67
CA ALA A 89 -1.12 -1.16 -14.70
C ALA A 89 -2.46 -1.86 -14.98
N HIS A 90 -2.42 -3.01 -15.65
CA HIS A 90 -3.59 -3.83 -15.97
C HIS A 90 -4.04 -4.74 -14.82
N LEU A 91 -3.23 -4.88 -13.76
CA LEU A 91 -3.51 -5.78 -12.66
C LEU A 91 -4.48 -5.16 -11.65
N THR A 92 -5.20 -6.03 -10.93
CA THR A 92 -5.86 -5.68 -9.67
C THR A 92 -4.86 -5.78 -8.51
N VAL A 93 -5.25 -5.30 -7.33
CA VAL A 93 -4.45 -5.45 -6.10
C VAL A 93 -4.14 -6.93 -5.82
N GLY A 94 -5.12 -7.83 -6.01
CA GLY A 94 -4.94 -9.28 -5.89
C GLY A 94 -4.00 -9.84 -6.95
N GLY A 95 -4.17 -9.44 -8.20
CA GLY A 95 -3.28 -9.84 -9.29
C GLY A 95 -1.85 -9.36 -9.08
N PHE A 96 -1.68 -8.16 -8.53
CA PHE A 96 -0.35 -7.64 -8.19
C PHE A 96 0.29 -8.39 -7.03
N ARG A 97 -0.48 -8.77 -5.99
CA ARG A 97 0.00 -9.70 -4.96
C ARG A 97 0.54 -10.98 -5.58
N ASP A 98 -0.22 -11.60 -6.49
CA ASP A 98 0.16 -12.87 -7.12
C ASP A 98 1.42 -12.70 -7.98
N TRP A 99 1.53 -11.58 -8.70
CA TRP A 99 2.74 -11.23 -9.44
C TRP A 99 3.94 -11.06 -8.52
N LEU A 100 3.82 -10.36 -7.38
CA LEU A 100 4.90 -10.18 -6.40
C LEU A 100 5.38 -11.52 -5.82
N LEU A 101 4.49 -12.49 -5.66
CA LEU A 101 4.82 -13.84 -5.16
C LEU A 101 5.41 -14.73 -6.24
N SER A 102 5.23 -14.43 -7.52
CA SER A 102 5.72 -15.23 -8.65
C SER A 102 7.22 -15.03 -8.91
N GLU A 103 7.79 -15.90 -9.74
CA GLU A 103 9.18 -15.81 -10.21
C GLU A 103 9.41 -14.57 -11.12
N ALA A 104 8.36 -13.97 -11.69
CA ALA A 104 8.48 -12.77 -12.53
C ALA A 104 8.90 -11.52 -11.71
N ALA A 105 8.61 -11.49 -10.41
CA ALA A 105 9.03 -10.43 -9.50
C ALA A 105 10.50 -10.59 -9.10
N THR A 106 11.40 -10.47 -10.08
CA THR A 106 12.84 -10.49 -9.85
C THR A 106 13.32 -9.21 -9.18
N PRO A 107 14.51 -9.20 -8.54
CA PRO A 107 15.10 -7.97 -8.01
C PRO A 107 15.19 -6.82 -9.02
N ALA A 108 15.55 -7.12 -10.26
CA ALA A 108 15.62 -6.12 -11.33
C ALA A 108 14.24 -5.57 -11.70
N ALA A 109 13.23 -6.45 -11.82
CA ALA A 109 11.85 -6.06 -12.12
C ALA A 109 11.27 -5.18 -10.99
N LEU A 110 11.52 -5.53 -9.73
CA LEU A 110 11.08 -4.74 -8.57
C LEU A 110 11.77 -3.37 -8.53
N ALA A 111 13.06 -3.29 -8.81
CA ALA A 111 13.79 -2.03 -8.86
C ALA A 111 13.28 -1.13 -9.99
N ALA A 112 13.01 -1.69 -11.17
CA ALA A 112 12.46 -0.95 -12.30
C ALA A 112 11.01 -0.45 -12.04
N LEU A 113 10.21 -1.24 -11.31
CA LEU A 113 8.82 -0.92 -11.00
C LEU A 113 8.68 0.13 -9.90
N ALA A 114 9.63 0.20 -8.96
CA ALA A 114 9.52 1.02 -7.74
C ALA A 114 9.09 2.49 -7.99
N PRO A 115 9.61 3.23 -8.98
CA PRO A 115 9.18 4.60 -9.24
C PRO A 115 7.73 4.74 -9.73
N GLY A 116 7.14 3.63 -10.20
CA GLY A 116 5.76 3.56 -10.67
C GLY A 116 4.74 3.14 -9.60
N LEU A 117 5.17 2.89 -8.35
CA LEU A 117 4.27 2.50 -7.27
C LEU A 117 4.05 3.64 -6.29
N THR A 118 2.79 3.82 -5.86
CA THR A 118 2.48 4.74 -4.76
C THR A 118 2.46 4.01 -3.42
N PRO A 119 2.69 4.73 -2.29
CA PRO A 119 2.54 4.15 -0.96
C PRO A 119 1.16 3.53 -0.70
N GLU A 120 0.10 4.09 -1.30
CA GLU A 120 -1.26 3.56 -1.19
C GLU A 120 -1.41 2.20 -1.89
N MET A 121 -0.80 2.02 -3.07
CA MET A 121 -0.75 0.71 -3.76
C MET A 121 -0.02 -0.33 -2.90
N ALA A 122 1.12 0.03 -2.31
CA ALA A 122 1.87 -0.85 -1.40
C ALA A 122 1.07 -1.20 -0.15
N ALA A 123 0.39 -0.21 0.45
CA ALA A 123 -0.49 -0.42 1.59
C ALA A 123 -1.67 -1.34 1.23
N ALA A 124 -2.29 -1.15 0.07
CA ALA A 124 -3.41 -1.96 -0.39
C ALA A 124 -3.01 -3.43 -0.59
N VAL A 125 -1.92 -3.69 -1.31
CA VAL A 125 -1.47 -5.05 -1.57
C VAL A 125 -1.07 -5.78 -0.28
N SER A 126 -0.48 -5.07 0.69
CA SER A 126 -0.12 -5.66 1.98
C SER A 126 -1.34 -6.16 2.77
N LYS A 127 -2.51 -5.51 2.63
CA LYS A 127 -3.74 -5.87 3.34
C LYS A 127 -4.41 -7.15 2.80
N VAL A 128 -4.10 -7.52 1.55
CA VAL A 128 -4.62 -8.75 0.93
C VAL A 128 -3.61 -9.91 0.96
N MET A 129 -2.48 -9.72 1.64
CA MET A 129 -1.44 -10.74 1.88
C MET A 129 -1.61 -11.42 3.23
N ARG A 130 -1.23 -12.70 3.31
CA ARG A 130 -1.00 -13.41 4.57
C ARG A 130 0.37 -13.02 5.12
N LEU A 131 0.64 -13.33 6.39
CA LEU A 131 1.94 -13.04 7.01
C LEU A 131 3.11 -13.70 6.26
N SER A 132 2.93 -14.96 5.82
CA SER A 132 3.94 -15.66 5.01
C SER A 132 4.25 -14.93 3.69
N ASP A 133 3.21 -14.41 3.04
CA ASP A 133 3.32 -13.68 1.78
C ASP A 133 4.09 -12.36 1.98
N LEU A 134 3.75 -11.64 3.07
CA LEU A 134 4.46 -10.40 3.45
C LEU A 134 5.95 -10.64 3.71
N ILE A 135 6.31 -11.72 4.40
CA ILE A 135 7.70 -12.08 4.67
C ILE A 135 8.42 -12.38 3.35
N ALA A 136 7.81 -13.19 2.47
CA ALA A 136 8.40 -13.54 1.17
C ALA A 136 8.61 -12.30 0.28
N VAL A 137 7.61 -11.43 0.19
CA VAL A 137 7.71 -10.18 -0.59
C VAL A 137 8.71 -9.21 0.02
N ALA A 138 8.75 -9.05 1.35
CA ALA A 138 9.75 -8.21 2.02
C ALA A 138 11.18 -8.66 1.72
N ALA A 139 11.42 -9.99 1.70
CA ALA A 139 12.72 -10.53 1.33
C ALA A 139 13.11 -10.18 -0.12
N LYS A 140 12.16 -10.28 -1.07
CA LYS A 140 12.38 -9.86 -2.47
C LYS A 140 12.62 -8.36 -2.60
N CYS A 141 11.91 -7.53 -1.83
CA CYS A 141 12.00 -6.07 -1.90
C CYS A 141 13.26 -5.48 -1.25
N ARG A 142 14.11 -6.27 -0.58
CA ARG A 142 15.36 -5.77 0.03
C ARG A 142 16.23 -4.98 -0.94
N VAL A 143 16.19 -5.34 -2.21
CA VAL A 143 16.97 -4.66 -3.25
C VAL A 143 16.49 -3.22 -3.49
N VAL A 144 15.18 -2.97 -3.46
CA VAL A 144 14.60 -1.62 -3.65
C VAL A 144 14.66 -0.76 -2.40
N THR A 145 14.88 -1.36 -1.23
CA THR A 145 15.09 -0.67 0.04
C THR A 145 16.57 -0.44 0.37
N ARG A 146 17.45 -0.64 -0.61
CA ARG A 146 18.90 -0.54 -0.44
C ARG A 146 19.34 0.81 0.15
N PHE A 147 18.63 1.89 -0.15
CA PHE A 147 18.89 3.20 0.42
C PHE A 147 18.88 3.18 1.96
N ARG A 148 17.91 2.51 2.58
CA ARG A 148 17.85 2.37 4.04
C ARG A 148 18.99 1.52 4.60
N ASN A 149 19.52 0.60 3.81
CA ASN A 149 20.65 -0.24 4.19
C ASN A 149 22.00 0.48 4.06
N THR A 150 22.03 1.62 3.33
CA THR A 150 23.25 2.42 3.13
C THR A 150 23.32 3.65 4.04
N ILE A 151 22.32 3.91 4.88
CA ILE A 151 22.39 4.95 5.91
C ILE A 151 23.32 4.46 7.01
N GLY A 152 24.49 5.10 7.10
CA GLY A 152 25.57 4.70 7.99
C GLY A 152 26.63 3.84 7.29
N LEU A 153 27.71 3.57 7.99
CA LEU A 153 28.79 2.70 7.51
C LEU A 153 28.55 1.27 7.99
N GLU A 154 28.81 0.32 7.10
CA GLU A 154 28.71 -1.11 7.44
C GLU A 154 29.51 -1.42 8.70
N GLY A 155 28.89 -2.14 9.65
CA GLY A 155 29.50 -2.49 10.93
C GLY A 155 29.59 -1.35 11.96
N ARG A 156 29.02 -0.16 11.68
CA ARG A 156 28.96 0.95 12.63
C ARG A 156 27.52 1.25 13.06
N LEU A 157 27.39 1.80 14.28
CA LEU A 157 26.11 2.23 14.82
C LEU A 157 25.53 3.35 13.94
N SER A 158 24.33 3.15 13.41
CA SER A 158 23.57 4.17 12.68
C SER A 158 22.73 4.98 13.66
N ILE A 159 22.77 6.32 13.56
CA ILE A 159 21.85 7.18 14.30
C ILE A 159 20.49 7.10 13.58
N ARG A 160 19.47 6.68 14.32
CA ARG A 160 18.09 6.75 13.86
C ARG A 160 17.60 8.18 14.02
N LEU A 161 17.47 8.91 12.93
CA LEU A 161 16.71 10.15 12.91
C LEU A 161 15.22 9.82 12.82
N GLN A 162 14.48 10.29 13.80
CA GLN A 162 13.03 10.28 13.77
C GLN A 162 12.61 11.74 13.62
N PRO A 163 12.11 12.17 12.43
CA PRO A 163 11.60 13.52 12.26
C PRO A 163 10.43 13.71 13.23
N ASN A 164 10.58 14.66 14.17
CA ASN A 164 9.52 14.97 15.12
C ASN A 164 8.46 15.89 14.54
N ASP A 165 8.78 16.60 13.47
CA ASP A 165 7.85 17.47 12.76
C ASP A 165 7.93 17.21 11.24
N PRO A 166 7.07 16.31 10.72
CA PRO A 166 7.02 16.01 9.30
C PRO A 166 6.36 17.11 8.48
N THR A 167 5.85 18.17 9.11
CA THR A 167 5.11 19.24 8.41
C THR A 167 6.03 20.25 7.74
N ASP A 168 7.30 20.33 8.13
CA ASP A 168 8.22 21.34 7.63
C ASP A 168 8.67 21.09 6.18
N ASP A 169 8.76 19.84 5.75
CA ASP A 169 9.13 19.51 4.37
C ASP A 169 8.37 18.28 3.85
N PRO A 170 7.33 18.47 3.02
CA PRO A 170 6.59 17.37 2.40
C PRO A 170 7.46 16.36 1.64
N ARG A 171 8.62 16.78 1.13
CA ARG A 171 9.56 15.90 0.43
C ARG A 171 10.22 14.90 1.37
N GLY A 172 10.44 15.28 2.62
CA GLY A 172 10.96 14.39 3.66
C GLY A 172 9.97 13.31 4.08
N ILE A 173 8.66 13.57 3.95
CA ILE A 173 7.60 12.59 4.24
C ILE A 173 7.44 11.61 3.07
N ALA A 174 7.60 12.08 1.82
CA ALA A 174 7.42 11.29 0.61
C ALA A 174 8.66 10.46 0.22
N ALA A 175 9.81 10.72 0.83
CA ALA A 175 11.05 9.97 0.61
C ALA A 175 11.09 8.69 1.45
#